data_8e077552b287da199fc3e713f138d6eb
#
_entry.id   8e077552b287da199fc3e713f138d6eb
#
_cell.length_a   1.000
_cell.length_b   1.000
_cell.length_c   1.000
_cell.angle_alpha   90.00
_cell.angle_beta   90.00
_cell.angle_gamma   90.00
#
_symmetry.space_group_name_H-M   'P 1'
#
loop_
_entity.id
_entity.type
_entity.pdbx_description
1 polymer ?
#
loop_
_entity_poly.entity_id
_entity_poly.type
_entity_poly.pdbx_seq_one_letter_code
_entity_poly.pdbx_strand_id
1 'polypeptide(L)'
;MSIENKNLLPVITSENDVYPYLKKINQFPILTDEEEKRLAIDWLKNGDTKAAQKLVTSHLRLVAKIAMGYKGYGLPLFDLISEGNLGLIQAIRKFDPEKGFRLATYAIWSVSYTHLTLPTILLV
;
A
#
# COMPACT_ATOMS: atom_id res chain seq x y z
N MET A 1 10.88 1.19 -16.64
CA MET A 1 10.03 1.62 -15.62
C MET A 1 10.69 1.84 -14.34
N SER A 2 10.60 2.99 -13.89
CA SER A 2 11.38 3.39 -12.74
C SER A 2 10.84 2.89 -11.44
N ILE A 3 9.59 2.51 -11.38
CA ILE A 3 9.07 1.93 -10.14
C ILE A 3 9.76 0.64 -9.81
N GLU A 4 10.39 0.04 -10.79
CA GLU A 4 11.09 -1.21 -10.58
C GLU A 4 12.42 -1.08 -9.91
N ASN A 5 12.82 0.11 -9.55
CA ASN A 5 14.09 0.26 -8.88
C ASN A 5 14.03 -0.46 -7.54
N LYS A 6 14.69 -1.59 -7.46
CA LYS A 6 14.61 -2.45 -6.28
C LYS A 6 15.25 -1.88 -5.05
N ASN A 7 16.02 -0.81 -5.19
CA ASN A 7 16.63 -0.19 -4.01
C ASN A 7 15.67 0.73 -3.30
N LEU A 8 14.54 1.08 -3.92
CA LEU A 8 13.62 2.07 -3.37
C LEU A 8 12.39 1.45 -2.70
N LEU A 9 11.94 0.30 -3.20
CA LEU A 9 10.74 -0.33 -2.64
C LEU A 9 11.12 -1.62 -1.95
N PRO A 10 10.76 -1.77 -0.69
CA PRO A 10 10.98 -3.05 -0.02
C PRO A 10 10.10 -4.11 -0.63
N VAL A 11 10.64 -5.30 -0.73
CA VAL A 11 9.96 -6.44 -1.34
C VAL A 11 9.85 -7.53 -0.30
N ILE A 12 8.67 -8.13 -0.21
CA ILE A 12 8.45 -9.29 0.62
C ILE A 12 8.29 -10.49 -0.30
N THR A 13 9.11 -11.52 -0.10
CA THR A 13 9.15 -12.65 -0.98
C THR A 13 8.78 -13.97 -0.33
N SER A 14 8.73 -14.02 0.99
CA SER A 14 8.37 -15.24 1.68
C SER A 14 7.93 -14.91 3.09
N GLU A 15 7.36 -15.89 3.76
CA GLU A 15 6.91 -15.73 5.14
C GLU A 15 8.10 -15.43 6.06
N ASN A 16 9.30 -15.93 5.73
CA ASN A 16 10.49 -15.66 6.53
C ASN A 16 10.94 -14.22 6.45
N ASP A 17 10.51 -13.48 5.43
CA ASP A 17 10.91 -12.09 5.23
C ASP A 17 9.94 -11.11 5.88
N VAL A 18 8.86 -11.59 6.47
CA VAL A 18 7.82 -10.70 6.99
C VAL A 18 8.37 -9.79 8.09
N TYR A 19 9.09 -10.35 9.04
CA TYR A 19 9.56 -9.55 10.17
C TYR A 19 10.59 -8.50 9.76
N PRO A 20 11.63 -8.84 9.00
CA PRO A 20 12.53 -7.81 8.48
C PRO A 20 11.81 -6.78 7.63
N TYR A 21 10.82 -7.20 6.86
CA TYR A 21 10.03 -6.28 6.04
C TYR A 21 9.30 -5.27 6.93
N LEU A 22 8.65 -5.74 7.99
CA LEU A 22 7.92 -4.85 8.88
C LEU A 22 8.84 -3.82 9.52
N LYS A 23 10.05 -4.24 9.90
CA LYS A 23 11.02 -3.28 10.44
C LYS A 23 11.40 -2.24 9.40
N LYS A 24 11.57 -2.66 8.18
CA LYS A 24 12.02 -1.75 7.13
C LYS A 24 10.96 -0.73 6.77
N ILE A 25 9.71 -1.13 6.66
CA ILE A 25 8.66 -0.19 6.27
C ILE A 25 8.38 0.85 7.35
N ASN A 26 8.72 0.54 8.60
CA ASN A 26 8.55 1.52 9.68
C ASN A 26 9.50 2.70 9.57
N GLN A 27 10.50 2.62 8.71
CA GLN A 27 11.46 3.70 8.54
C GLN A 27 10.98 4.78 7.59
N PHE A 28 9.95 4.52 6.80
CA PHE A 28 9.46 5.50 5.86
C PHE A 28 8.57 6.52 6.55
N PRO A 29 8.72 7.81 6.23
CA PRO A 29 7.93 8.84 6.88
C PRO A 29 6.49 8.84 6.40
N ILE A 30 5.62 9.32 7.26
CA ILE A 30 4.22 9.53 6.90
C ILE A 30 4.11 10.93 6.30
N LEU A 31 3.35 11.05 5.22
CA LEU A 31 3.22 12.30 4.51
C LEU A 31 2.15 13.19 5.14
N THR A 32 2.37 14.51 5.07
CA THR A 32 1.31 15.45 5.39
C THR A 32 0.30 15.48 4.25
N ASP A 33 -0.87 16.09 4.52
CA ASP A 33 -1.90 16.21 3.51
C ASP A 33 -1.40 16.97 2.28
N GLU A 34 -0.67 18.07 2.50
CA GLU A 34 -0.15 18.85 1.38
C GLU A 34 0.89 18.09 0.58
N GLU A 35 1.77 17.39 1.27
CA GLU A 35 2.79 16.60 0.57
C GLU A 35 2.14 15.51 -0.28
N GLU A 36 1.14 14.86 0.29
CA GLU A 36 0.44 13.80 -0.41
C GLU A 36 -0.25 14.32 -1.66
N LYS A 37 -0.93 15.46 -1.55
CA LYS A 37 -1.60 16.06 -2.70
C LYS A 37 -0.62 16.44 -3.79
N ARG A 38 0.49 17.05 -3.40
CA ARG A 38 1.50 17.46 -4.37
C ARG A 38 2.07 16.25 -5.10
N LEU A 39 2.39 15.21 -4.35
CA LEU A 39 2.95 14.00 -4.96
C LEU A 39 1.92 13.32 -5.86
N ALA A 40 0.66 13.30 -5.46
CA ALA A 40 -0.39 12.72 -6.27
C ALA A 40 -0.56 13.48 -7.58
N ILE A 41 -0.51 14.81 -7.53
CA ILE A 41 -0.61 15.63 -8.72
C ILE A 41 0.59 15.38 -9.64
N ASP A 42 1.79 15.34 -9.06
CA ASP A 42 2.99 15.06 -9.85
C ASP A 42 2.91 13.72 -10.56
N TRP A 43 2.39 12.73 -9.86
CA TRP A 43 2.23 11.40 -10.45
C TRP A 43 1.18 11.41 -11.56
N LEU A 44 0.02 11.99 -11.29
CA LEU A 44 -1.09 11.94 -12.25
C LEU A 44 -0.85 12.81 -13.48
N LYS A 45 -0.28 13.99 -13.30
CA LYS A 45 -0.13 14.92 -14.42
C LYS A 45 1.19 14.77 -15.14
N ASN A 46 2.26 14.44 -14.42
CA ASN A 46 3.59 14.41 -15.00
C ASN A 46 4.17 13.01 -15.11
N GLY A 47 3.47 12.00 -14.60
CA GLY A 47 3.98 10.64 -14.62
C GLY A 47 5.24 10.48 -13.77
N ASP A 48 5.36 11.27 -12.71
CA ASP A 48 6.55 11.25 -11.87
C ASP A 48 6.56 9.98 -11.03
N THR A 49 7.37 9.01 -11.45
CA THR A 49 7.41 7.73 -10.76
C THR A 49 8.02 7.81 -9.37
N LYS A 50 8.90 8.80 -9.13
CA LYS A 50 9.42 8.98 -7.79
C LYS A 50 8.34 9.44 -6.84
N ALA A 51 7.42 10.29 -7.32
CA ALA A 51 6.27 10.68 -6.52
C ALA A 51 5.40 9.48 -6.20
N ALA A 52 5.16 8.63 -7.18
CA ALA A 52 4.39 7.41 -6.95
C ALA A 52 5.06 6.51 -5.92
N GLN A 53 6.37 6.37 -5.99
CA GLN A 53 7.10 5.56 -5.03
C GLN A 53 6.96 6.09 -3.61
N LYS A 54 7.01 7.40 -3.44
CA LYS A 54 6.83 7.99 -2.13
C LYS A 54 5.43 7.78 -1.61
N LEU A 55 4.44 7.85 -2.48
CA LEU A 55 3.07 7.55 -2.09
C LEU A 55 2.94 6.10 -1.63
N VAL A 56 3.57 5.18 -2.33
CA VAL A 56 3.54 3.77 -1.94
C VAL A 56 4.23 3.57 -0.60
N THR A 57 5.47 4.04 -0.46
CA THR A 57 6.25 3.73 0.75
C THR A 57 5.64 4.35 1.99
N SER A 58 5.01 5.51 1.87
CA SER A 58 4.41 6.16 3.02
C SER A 58 3.15 5.44 3.50
N HIS A 59 2.61 4.51 2.72
CA HIS A 59 1.38 3.80 3.08
C HIS A 59 1.60 2.30 3.31
N LEU A 60 2.85 1.83 3.24
CA LEU A 60 3.11 0.40 3.44
C LEU A 60 2.77 -0.05 4.86
N ARG A 61 2.97 0.83 5.85
CA ARG A 61 2.60 0.47 7.22
C ARG A 61 1.10 0.30 7.37
N LEU A 62 0.33 1.10 6.66
CA LEU A 62 -1.12 0.97 6.69
C LEU A 62 -1.55 -0.37 6.12
N VAL A 63 -0.95 -0.77 5.00
CA VAL A 63 -1.25 -2.06 4.40
C VAL A 63 -0.92 -3.20 5.36
N ALA A 64 0.27 -3.14 5.97
CA ALA A 64 0.67 -4.19 6.90
C ALA A 64 -0.28 -4.25 8.10
N LYS A 65 -0.72 -3.10 8.58
CA LYS A 65 -1.64 -3.07 9.71
C LYS A 65 -2.97 -3.71 9.36
N ILE A 66 -3.48 -3.42 8.17
CA ILE A 66 -4.72 -4.02 7.71
C ILE A 66 -4.55 -5.52 7.54
N ALA A 67 -3.42 -5.93 6.95
CA ALA A 67 -3.15 -7.35 6.75
C ALA A 67 -3.11 -8.10 8.07
N MET A 68 -2.50 -7.50 9.08
CA MET A 68 -2.43 -8.13 10.38
C MET A 68 -3.81 -8.30 11.02
N GLY A 69 -4.75 -7.45 10.67
CA GLY A 69 -6.12 -7.60 11.13
C GLY A 69 -6.83 -8.82 10.56
N TYR A 70 -6.33 -9.35 9.46
CA TYR A 70 -6.88 -10.56 8.85
C TYR A 70 -6.04 -11.80 9.16
N LYS A 71 -5.02 -11.65 9.97
CA LYS A 71 -4.22 -12.78 10.40
C LYS A 71 -5.11 -13.69 11.25
N GLY A 72 -5.12 -14.92 10.98
CA GLY A 72 -5.98 -15.83 11.73
C GLY A 72 -7.09 -16.42 10.89
N TYR A 73 -7.26 -15.91 9.67
CA TYR A 73 -8.21 -16.50 8.75
C TYR A 73 -7.59 -17.59 7.88
N GLY A 74 -6.45 -18.11 8.30
CA GLY A 74 -5.84 -19.24 7.62
C GLY A 74 -4.94 -18.86 6.46
N LEU A 75 -4.76 -17.59 6.19
CA LEU A 75 -3.89 -17.15 5.11
C LEU A 75 -2.56 -16.65 5.67
N PRO A 76 -1.44 -16.93 5.00
CA PRO A 76 -0.15 -16.44 5.45
C PRO A 76 -0.11 -14.91 5.41
N LEU A 77 0.53 -14.31 6.40
CA LEU A 77 0.65 -12.87 6.46
C LEU A 77 1.37 -12.33 5.23
N PHE A 78 2.35 -13.08 4.73
CA PHE A 78 3.03 -12.72 3.50
C PHE A 78 2.05 -12.53 2.34
N ASP A 79 1.11 -13.44 2.16
CA ASP A 79 0.13 -13.33 1.08
C ASP A 79 -0.78 -12.13 1.28
N LEU A 80 -1.21 -11.90 2.52
CA LEU A 80 -2.09 -10.78 2.82
C LEU A 80 -1.42 -9.45 2.54
N ILE A 81 -0.15 -9.32 2.91
CA ILE A 81 0.59 -8.10 2.64
C ILE A 81 0.78 -7.90 1.14
N SER A 82 1.12 -8.96 0.43
CA SER A 82 1.33 -8.87 -1.01
C SER A 82 0.06 -8.43 -1.74
N GLU A 83 -1.07 -9.03 -1.37
CA GLU A 83 -2.34 -8.64 -1.98
C GLU A 83 -2.72 -7.23 -1.60
N GLY A 84 -2.47 -6.85 -0.35
CA GLY A 84 -2.77 -5.50 0.09
C GLY A 84 -1.93 -4.46 -0.64
N ASN A 85 -0.67 -4.79 -0.91
CA ASN A 85 0.19 -3.87 -1.65
C ASN A 85 -0.30 -3.67 -3.08
N LEU A 86 -0.85 -4.71 -3.70
CA LEU A 86 -1.46 -4.56 -5.01
C LEU A 86 -2.68 -3.64 -4.94
N GLY A 87 -3.49 -3.77 -3.89
CA GLY A 87 -4.62 -2.89 -3.69
C GLY A 87 -4.19 -1.44 -3.49
N LEU A 88 -3.10 -1.23 -2.78
CA LEU A 88 -2.55 0.11 -2.60
C LEU A 88 -2.12 0.72 -3.92
N ILE A 89 -1.42 -0.05 -4.76
CA ILE A 89 -0.99 0.44 -6.06
C ILE A 89 -2.20 0.84 -6.91
N GLN A 90 -3.24 0.03 -6.88
CA GLN A 90 -4.45 0.37 -7.61
C GLN A 90 -5.12 1.62 -7.07
N ALA A 91 -5.09 1.79 -5.75
CA ALA A 91 -5.64 2.99 -5.13
C ALA A 91 -4.89 4.23 -5.61
N ILE A 92 -3.57 4.15 -5.69
CA ILE A 92 -2.76 5.27 -6.14
C ILE A 92 -3.08 5.63 -7.59
N ARG A 93 -3.29 4.63 -8.42
CA ARG A 93 -3.63 4.87 -9.83
C ARG A 93 -4.97 5.57 -9.99
N LYS A 94 -5.91 5.32 -9.10
CA LYS A 94 -7.27 5.85 -9.19
C LYS A 94 -7.51 7.04 -8.29
N PHE A 95 -6.53 7.41 -7.49
CA PHE A 95 -6.70 8.47 -6.52
C PHE A 95 -6.82 9.83 -7.21
N ASP A 96 -7.84 10.58 -6.82
CA ASP A 96 -8.04 11.94 -7.31
C ASP A 96 -7.84 12.88 -6.13
N PRO A 97 -6.70 13.61 -6.09
CA PRO A 97 -6.42 14.48 -4.95
C PRO A 97 -7.38 15.65 -4.81
N GLU A 98 -8.16 15.93 -5.84
CA GLU A 98 -9.09 17.05 -5.80
C GLU A 98 -10.45 16.67 -5.24
N LYS A 99 -10.67 15.41 -4.90
CA LYS A 99 -11.95 14.99 -4.36
C LYS A 99 -12.07 15.15 -2.85
N GLY A 100 -11.04 15.65 -2.20
CA GLY A 100 -11.11 15.97 -0.79
C GLY A 100 -10.84 14.82 0.17
N PHE A 101 -10.52 13.65 -0.31
CA PHE A 101 -10.17 12.51 0.53
C PHE A 101 -8.66 12.38 0.65
N ARG A 102 -8.21 11.88 1.80
CA ARG A 102 -6.82 11.46 1.93
C ARG A 102 -6.64 10.14 1.18
N LEU A 103 -5.44 9.96 0.63
CA LEU A 103 -5.11 8.70 -0.02
C LEU A 103 -5.26 7.54 0.95
N ALA A 104 -4.94 7.74 2.22
CA ALA A 104 -5.08 6.70 3.21
C ALA A 104 -6.52 6.18 3.29
N THR A 105 -7.49 7.08 3.25
CA THR A 105 -8.91 6.69 3.29
C THR A 105 -9.26 5.84 2.08
N TYR A 106 -8.82 6.27 0.92
CA TYR A 106 -9.12 5.52 -0.31
C TYR A 106 -8.39 4.19 -0.32
N ALA A 107 -7.15 4.18 0.18
CA ALA A 107 -6.36 2.96 0.23
C ALA A 107 -6.96 1.94 1.19
N ILE A 108 -7.50 2.38 2.31
CA ILE A 108 -8.15 1.47 3.25
C ILE A 108 -9.25 0.68 2.54
N TRP A 109 -10.09 1.37 1.77
CA TRP A 109 -11.15 0.69 1.04
C TRP A 109 -10.59 -0.28 0.00
N SER A 110 -9.60 0.14 -0.78
CA SER A 110 -9.03 -0.70 -1.82
C SER A 110 -8.32 -1.91 -1.25
N VAL A 111 -7.53 -1.71 -0.20
CA VAL A 111 -6.79 -2.81 0.42
C VAL A 111 -7.76 -3.77 1.09
N SER A 112 -8.74 -3.23 1.84
CA SER A 112 -9.71 -4.07 2.53
C SER A 112 -10.56 -4.86 1.54
N TYR A 113 -10.93 -4.23 0.43
CA TYR A 113 -11.70 -4.93 -0.58
C TYR A 113 -10.89 -6.09 -1.16
N THR A 114 -9.60 -5.86 -1.43
CA THR A 114 -8.72 -6.90 -1.92
C THR A 114 -8.64 -8.05 -0.93
N HIS A 115 -8.50 -7.72 0.35
CA HIS A 115 -8.43 -8.75 1.38
C HIS A 115 -9.77 -9.48 1.55
N LEU A 116 -10.88 -8.77 1.37
CA LEU A 116 -12.19 -9.37 1.52
C LEU A 116 -12.53 -10.34 0.38
N THR A 117 -11.95 -10.14 -0.80
CA THR A 117 -12.19 -11.08 -1.88
C THR A 117 -11.56 -12.43 -1.60
N LEU A 118 -10.48 -12.47 -0.82
CA LEU A 118 -9.85 -13.72 -0.47
C LEU A 118 -10.68 -14.49 0.56
N PRO A 119 -11.10 -13.86 1.65
CA PRO A 119 -11.87 -14.57 2.67
C PRO A 119 -13.38 -14.44 2.48
N THR A 120 -13.84 -14.12 1.29
CA THR A 120 -15.28 -14.01 1.05
C THR A 120 -16.00 -15.26 1.50
N ILE A 121 -15.38 -16.39 1.28
CA ILE A 121 -15.93 -17.67 1.69
C ILE A 121 -16.12 -17.71 3.20
N LEU A 122 -15.24 -17.05 3.93
CA LEU A 122 -15.30 -17.07 5.39
C LEU A 122 -16.37 -16.15 5.93
N LEU A 123 -16.76 -15.16 5.17
CA LEU A 123 -17.75 -14.19 5.60
C LEU A 123 -19.17 -14.63 5.30
N VAL A 124 -19.31 -15.61 4.47
CA VAL A 124 -20.60 -16.16 4.11
C VAL A 124 -21.04 -17.28 5.07
#